data_15a4b06613756c26e4510223c040ab92
#
_entry.id   15a4b06613756c26e4510223c040ab92
#
_cell.length_a   1.000
_cell.length_b   1.000
_cell.length_c   1.000
_cell.angle_alpha   90.00
_cell.angle_beta   90.00
_cell.angle_gamma   90.00
#
_symmetry.space_group_name_H-M   'P 1'
#
loop_
_entity.id
_entity.type
_entity.pdbx_description
1 polymer ?
#
loop_
_entity_poly.entity_id
_entity_poly.type
_entity_poly.pdbx_seq_one_letter_code
_entity_poly.pdbx_strand_id
1 'polypeptide(L)'
;KLAGVANRTLSKAQAFAEQYGIEKVYDTVEDLYADPDIDAIYITTPHNTHITYLRAALAAGKHVLCEKAITLNSAELDEACAIADEHNVVLMDATTVLHMPLYQELRRRMDAGEFGRMNLAQLNFGSYKEYGDLTNRFYNRNLAGGAMLDIGVYALSVMRLFMASQPAEVVSLGNTCETGVDVAGGIVCRNAEQQLGVVSLTLHSKQPKRSVISFDKCYIEVNEYPRADHTTIVWTADGHREEVHAGTEAYALCYEMADLEQAVAGDDSKRELLDYASDVMELMTKLRADWGVVYPEEE
;
A
#
# COMPACT_ATOMS: atom_id res chain seq x y z
N LYS A 1 -14.93 -0.58 17.08
CA LYS A 1 -16.20 0.17 16.90
C LYS A 1 -15.89 1.45 16.13
N LEU A 2 -16.65 1.78 15.07
CA LEU A 2 -16.59 3.10 14.43
C LEU A 2 -17.32 4.10 15.35
N ALA A 3 -16.54 4.94 16.04
CA ALA A 3 -17.05 5.80 17.10
C ALA A 3 -17.36 7.21 16.64
N GLY A 4 -16.59 7.74 15.67
CA GLY A 4 -16.76 9.10 15.22
C GLY A 4 -16.22 9.36 13.81
N VAL A 5 -16.55 10.50 13.23
CA VAL A 5 -16.09 10.94 11.93
C VAL A 5 -15.81 12.45 11.92
N ALA A 6 -14.73 12.82 11.25
CA ALA A 6 -14.40 14.21 10.90
C ALA A 6 -14.19 14.34 9.39
N ASN A 7 -14.54 15.48 8.84
CA ASN A 7 -14.25 15.82 7.44
C ASN A 7 -14.09 17.34 7.33
N ARG A 8 -13.16 17.80 6.50
CA ARG A 8 -12.97 19.24 6.20
C ARG A 8 -14.28 19.96 5.84
N THR A 9 -15.23 19.24 5.24
CA THR A 9 -16.58 19.72 4.97
C THR A 9 -17.55 19.08 5.95
N LEU A 10 -17.93 19.78 7.02
CA LEU A 10 -18.76 19.27 8.11
C LEU A 10 -20.05 18.59 7.62
N SER A 11 -20.74 19.16 6.62
CA SER A 11 -21.97 18.56 6.08
C SER A 11 -21.74 17.17 5.46
N LYS A 12 -20.53 16.87 4.96
CA LYS A 12 -20.20 15.52 4.47
C LYS A 12 -20.01 14.55 5.63
N ALA A 13 -19.38 14.98 6.72
CA ALA A 13 -19.26 14.17 7.93
C ALA A 13 -20.64 13.85 8.52
N GLN A 14 -21.52 14.84 8.60
CA GLN A 14 -22.89 14.68 9.08
C GLN A 14 -23.69 13.68 8.24
N ALA A 15 -23.66 13.83 6.91
CA ALA A 15 -24.34 12.91 5.99
C ALA A 15 -23.80 11.48 6.09
N PHE A 16 -22.49 11.33 6.22
CA PHE A 16 -21.84 10.03 6.41
C PHE A 16 -22.23 9.40 7.75
N ALA A 17 -22.23 10.18 8.83
CA ALA A 17 -22.64 9.72 10.15
C ALA A 17 -24.10 9.25 10.18
N GLU A 18 -25.01 10.00 9.55
CA GLU A 18 -26.43 9.64 9.40
C GLU A 18 -26.57 8.31 8.62
N GLN A 19 -25.87 8.18 7.49
CA GLN A 19 -25.95 6.99 6.65
C GLN A 19 -25.50 5.72 7.37
N TYR A 20 -24.47 5.81 8.21
CA TYR A 20 -23.82 4.64 8.84
C TYR A 20 -24.06 4.53 10.34
N GLY A 21 -24.89 5.39 10.91
CA GLY A 21 -25.25 5.36 12.33
C GLY A 21 -24.08 5.68 13.26
N ILE A 22 -23.17 6.58 12.86
CA ILE A 22 -22.01 6.98 13.65
C ILE A 22 -22.46 8.01 14.69
N GLU A 23 -22.10 7.77 15.96
CA GLU A 23 -22.62 8.57 17.08
C GLU A 23 -22.01 9.97 17.16
N LYS A 24 -20.68 10.08 16.89
CA LYS A 24 -19.95 11.35 17.06
C LYS A 24 -19.58 11.95 15.69
N VAL A 25 -19.88 13.23 15.52
CA VAL A 25 -19.40 14.03 14.39
C VAL A 25 -18.59 15.19 14.98
N TYR A 26 -17.34 15.31 14.56
CA TYR A 26 -16.45 16.35 15.04
C TYR A 26 -16.43 17.52 14.07
N ASP A 27 -16.48 18.73 14.61
CA ASP A 27 -16.41 19.96 13.80
C ASP A 27 -15.00 20.16 13.23
N THR A 28 -13.98 19.75 13.98
CA THR A 28 -12.58 19.82 13.60
C THR A 28 -11.90 18.45 13.81
N VAL A 29 -10.77 18.22 13.14
CA VAL A 29 -9.96 17.02 13.38
C VAL A 29 -9.23 17.09 14.73
N GLU A 30 -8.97 18.29 15.22
CA GLU A 30 -8.38 18.55 16.53
C GLU A 30 -9.31 18.06 17.67
N ASP A 31 -10.63 18.26 17.53
CA ASP A 31 -11.61 17.74 18.48
C ASP A 31 -11.63 16.21 18.48
N LEU A 32 -11.47 15.58 17.29
CA LEU A 32 -11.37 14.13 17.18
C LEU A 32 -10.12 13.60 17.88
N TYR A 33 -8.96 14.28 17.69
CA TYR A 33 -7.70 13.85 18.33
C TYR A 33 -7.75 14.02 19.85
N ALA A 34 -8.44 15.03 20.33
CA ALA A 34 -8.56 15.33 21.77
C ALA A 34 -9.56 14.41 22.50
N ASP A 35 -10.41 13.67 21.78
CA ASP A 35 -11.41 12.79 22.41
C ASP A 35 -10.72 11.55 23.03
N PRO A 36 -10.83 11.35 24.36
CA PRO A 36 -10.24 10.19 25.05
C PRO A 36 -10.92 8.85 24.70
N ASP A 37 -12.12 8.86 24.13
CA ASP A 37 -12.83 7.65 23.73
C ASP A 37 -12.39 7.14 22.35
N ILE A 38 -11.48 7.84 21.68
CA ILE A 38 -10.92 7.46 20.37
C ILE A 38 -9.52 6.85 20.60
N ASP A 39 -9.35 5.59 20.31
CA ASP A 39 -8.07 4.87 20.42
C ASP A 39 -7.25 4.95 19.12
N ALA A 40 -7.93 4.87 17.98
CA ALA A 40 -7.29 4.80 16.65
C ALA A 40 -7.99 5.68 15.62
N ILE A 41 -7.20 6.19 14.67
CA ILE A 41 -7.66 7.03 13.56
C ILE A 41 -7.41 6.31 12.24
N TYR A 42 -8.42 6.26 11.37
CA TYR A 42 -8.27 5.84 9.98
C TYR A 42 -8.22 7.08 9.07
N ILE A 43 -7.06 7.33 8.48
CA ILE A 43 -6.84 8.47 7.59
C ILE A 43 -7.15 8.04 6.15
N THR A 44 -8.14 8.70 5.52
CA THR A 44 -8.62 8.41 4.15
C THR A 44 -8.63 9.67 3.27
N THR A 45 -7.72 10.59 3.54
CA THR A 45 -7.60 11.87 2.82
C THR A 45 -6.77 11.70 1.53
N PRO A 46 -6.63 12.73 0.67
CA PRO A 46 -5.70 12.66 -0.47
C PRO A 46 -4.23 12.46 -0.03
N HIS A 47 -3.44 11.75 -0.84
CA HIS A 47 -2.06 11.37 -0.54
C HIS A 47 -1.20 12.53 0.00
N ASN A 48 -1.26 13.69 -0.65
CA ASN A 48 -0.46 14.87 -0.28
C ASN A 48 -0.85 15.51 1.06
N THR A 49 -1.88 15.03 1.70
CA THR A 49 -2.31 15.55 3.02
C THR A 49 -2.05 14.55 4.15
N HIS A 50 -1.68 13.31 3.84
CA HIS A 50 -1.51 12.26 4.84
C HIS A 50 -0.56 12.67 5.94
N ILE A 51 0.63 13.18 5.61
CA ILE A 51 1.65 13.54 6.59
C ILE A 51 1.16 14.58 7.61
N THR A 52 0.31 15.54 7.18
CA THR A 52 -0.26 16.53 8.09
C THR A 52 -1.14 15.90 9.16
N TYR A 53 -1.99 14.94 8.75
CA TYR A 53 -2.85 14.23 9.68
C TYR A 53 -2.11 13.19 10.51
N LEU A 54 -1.09 12.53 9.93
CA LEU A 54 -0.22 11.58 10.63
C LEU A 54 0.49 12.26 11.79
N ARG A 55 1.17 13.40 11.55
CA ARG A 55 1.86 14.18 12.59
C ARG A 55 0.94 14.48 13.77
N ALA A 56 -0.27 14.98 13.47
CA ALA A 56 -1.18 15.42 14.53
C ALA A 56 -1.81 14.24 15.30
N ALA A 57 -2.25 13.19 14.60
CA ALA A 57 -2.88 12.02 15.23
C ALA A 57 -1.88 11.24 16.10
N LEU A 58 -0.67 10.98 15.57
CA LEU A 58 0.38 10.25 16.30
C LEU A 58 0.86 11.03 17.52
N ALA A 59 1.10 12.33 17.39
CA ALA A 59 1.49 13.22 18.51
C ALA A 59 0.38 13.34 19.57
N ALA A 60 -0.89 13.14 19.19
CA ALA A 60 -2.01 13.08 20.14
C ALA A 60 -2.13 11.69 20.82
N GLY A 61 -1.18 10.77 20.58
CA GLY A 61 -1.18 9.44 21.17
C GLY A 61 -2.23 8.49 20.58
N LYS A 62 -2.65 8.71 19.34
CA LYS A 62 -3.61 7.83 18.65
C LYS A 62 -2.87 6.83 17.77
N HIS A 63 -3.32 5.56 17.79
CA HIS A 63 -2.92 4.60 16.79
C HIS A 63 -3.47 5.02 15.43
N VAL A 64 -2.75 4.74 14.34
CA VAL A 64 -3.17 5.19 13.01
C VAL A 64 -3.11 4.06 11.99
N LEU A 65 -4.20 3.89 11.25
CA LEU A 65 -4.25 3.23 9.96
C LEU A 65 -4.32 4.34 8.88
N CYS A 66 -3.39 4.36 7.94
CA CYS A 66 -3.39 5.39 6.90
C CYS A 66 -3.52 4.76 5.52
N GLU A 67 -4.43 5.31 4.69
CA GLU A 67 -4.59 4.87 3.30
C GLU A 67 -3.27 4.95 2.50
N LYS A 68 -3.20 4.08 1.52
CA LYS A 68 -2.09 4.01 0.57
C LYS A 68 -2.16 5.18 -0.46
N ALA A 69 -1.07 5.65 -0.99
CA ALA A 69 0.30 5.53 -0.47
C ALA A 69 0.38 6.29 0.85
N ILE A 70 0.97 5.68 1.86
CA ILE A 70 0.92 6.20 3.24
C ILE A 70 1.49 7.61 3.37
N THR A 71 2.52 7.95 2.58
CA THR A 71 3.13 9.29 2.49
C THR A 71 3.50 9.59 1.03
N LEU A 72 4.01 10.80 0.75
CA LEU A 72 4.54 11.13 -0.58
C LEU A 72 5.93 10.53 -0.81
N ASN A 73 6.75 10.46 0.23
CA ASN A 73 8.13 9.99 0.15
C ASN A 73 8.58 9.33 1.45
N SER A 74 9.75 8.69 1.40
CA SER A 74 10.31 7.98 2.55
C SER A 74 10.64 8.89 3.73
N ALA A 75 11.07 10.14 3.49
CA ALA A 75 11.39 11.05 4.57
C ALA A 75 10.16 11.42 5.42
N GLU A 76 9.00 11.60 4.78
CA GLU A 76 7.74 11.79 5.50
C GLU A 76 7.33 10.54 6.29
N LEU A 77 7.58 9.34 5.75
CA LEU A 77 7.27 8.09 6.45
C LEU A 77 8.20 7.90 7.65
N ASP A 78 9.51 8.15 7.48
CA ASP A 78 10.49 8.08 8.57
C ASP A 78 10.12 9.02 9.72
N GLU A 79 9.67 10.24 9.38
CA GLU A 79 9.17 11.21 10.37
C GLU A 79 7.94 10.67 11.10
N ALA A 80 6.96 10.12 10.38
CA ALA A 80 5.75 9.55 10.98
C ALA A 80 6.07 8.35 11.88
N CYS A 81 6.99 7.47 11.47
CA CYS A 81 7.48 6.37 12.28
C CYS A 81 8.13 6.86 13.58
N ALA A 82 9.00 7.89 13.49
CA ALA A 82 9.67 8.45 14.66
C ALA A 82 8.67 9.04 15.68
N ILE A 83 7.61 9.73 15.21
CA ILE A 83 6.55 10.23 16.08
C ILE A 83 5.76 9.07 16.71
N ALA A 84 5.45 8.02 15.95
CA ALA A 84 4.74 6.85 16.46
C ALA A 84 5.54 6.17 17.58
N ASP A 85 6.84 6.00 17.40
CA ASP A 85 7.76 5.43 18.39
C ASP A 85 7.85 6.29 19.64
N GLU A 86 8.00 7.62 19.49
CA GLU A 86 8.07 8.57 20.61
C GLU A 86 6.81 8.51 21.49
N HIS A 87 5.65 8.36 20.87
CA HIS A 87 4.35 8.31 21.56
C HIS A 87 3.90 6.89 21.89
N ASN A 88 4.70 5.86 21.54
CA ASN A 88 4.39 4.45 21.75
C ASN A 88 3.02 4.05 21.19
N VAL A 89 2.72 4.47 19.98
CA VAL A 89 1.51 4.14 19.23
C VAL A 89 1.85 3.34 17.97
N VAL A 90 0.85 2.65 17.43
CA VAL A 90 0.99 1.88 16.19
C VAL A 90 0.65 2.77 15.00
N LEU A 91 1.54 2.82 14.02
CA LEU A 91 1.29 3.31 12.68
C LEU A 91 1.22 2.11 11.74
N MET A 92 0.22 2.06 10.85
CA MET A 92 0.02 0.99 9.88
C MET A 92 -0.40 1.55 8.52
N ASP A 93 0.18 1.02 7.45
CA ASP A 93 -0.18 1.31 6.07
C ASP A 93 -1.37 0.45 5.63
N ALA A 94 -2.42 1.07 5.11
CA ALA A 94 -3.59 0.41 4.55
C ALA A 94 -3.38 -0.07 3.10
N THR A 95 -2.17 -0.52 2.75
CA THR A 95 -1.95 -1.21 1.48
C THR A 95 -2.53 -2.61 1.56
N THR A 96 -3.76 -2.76 1.10
CA THR A 96 -4.62 -3.95 1.27
C THR A 96 -3.91 -5.28 1.06
N VAL A 97 -2.99 -5.36 0.08
CA VAL A 97 -2.25 -6.59 -0.25
C VAL A 97 -1.43 -7.12 0.92
N LEU A 98 -0.94 -6.25 1.80
CA LEU A 98 -0.16 -6.66 2.98
C LEU A 98 -1.02 -7.37 4.03
N HIS A 99 -2.34 -7.13 4.00
CA HIS A 99 -3.30 -7.58 4.98
C HIS A 99 -4.15 -8.77 4.52
N MET A 100 -4.13 -9.09 3.22
CA MET A 100 -4.92 -10.20 2.69
C MET A 100 -4.45 -11.56 3.22
N PRO A 101 -5.35 -12.40 3.76
CA PRO A 101 -5.01 -13.72 4.29
C PRO A 101 -4.30 -14.63 3.28
N LEU A 102 -4.58 -14.48 1.98
CA LEU A 102 -3.88 -15.22 0.94
C LEU A 102 -2.37 -15.02 0.99
N TYR A 103 -1.91 -13.77 1.10
CA TYR A 103 -0.48 -13.46 1.14
C TYR A 103 0.17 -13.90 2.44
N GLN A 104 -0.55 -13.83 3.55
CA GLN A 104 -0.08 -14.36 4.84
C GLN A 104 0.13 -15.89 4.75
N GLU A 105 -0.79 -16.62 4.14
CA GLU A 105 -0.64 -18.07 3.93
C GLU A 105 0.51 -18.40 2.97
N LEU A 106 0.62 -17.68 1.84
CA LEU A 106 1.73 -17.88 0.90
C LEU A 106 3.07 -17.57 1.55
N ARG A 107 3.15 -16.51 2.34
CA ARG A 107 4.36 -16.14 3.08
C ARG A 107 4.73 -17.21 4.10
N ARG A 108 3.79 -17.70 4.89
CA ARG A 108 3.99 -18.78 5.85
C ARG A 108 4.58 -20.04 5.17
N ARG A 109 4.06 -20.42 4.01
CA ARG A 109 4.56 -21.58 3.23
C ARG A 109 5.95 -21.32 2.66
N MET A 110 6.21 -20.10 2.21
CA MET A 110 7.53 -19.69 1.72
C MET A 110 8.57 -19.76 2.85
N ASP A 111 8.26 -19.24 4.03
CA ASP A 111 9.16 -19.25 5.20
C ASP A 111 9.40 -20.67 5.73
N ALA A 112 8.45 -21.58 5.54
CA ALA A 112 8.64 -23.01 5.78
C ALA A 112 9.54 -23.72 4.72
N GLY A 113 10.01 -22.99 3.69
CA GLY A 113 10.88 -23.52 2.62
C GLY A 113 10.17 -24.43 1.61
N GLU A 114 8.84 -24.42 1.61
CA GLU A 114 8.04 -25.31 0.77
C GLU A 114 8.29 -25.08 -0.72
N PHE A 115 8.37 -23.81 -1.15
CA PHE A 115 8.55 -23.41 -2.55
C PHE A 115 10.01 -23.44 -3.02
N GLY A 116 10.97 -23.52 -2.10
CA GLY A 116 12.39 -23.29 -2.37
C GLY A 116 12.70 -21.80 -2.46
N ARG A 117 13.80 -21.44 -3.12
CA ARG A 117 14.25 -20.06 -3.27
C ARG A 117 13.38 -19.34 -4.30
N MET A 118 12.98 -18.11 -4.00
CA MET A 118 12.39 -17.19 -4.96
C MET A 118 13.47 -16.68 -5.93
N ASN A 119 13.19 -16.67 -7.22
CA ASN A 119 14.15 -16.26 -8.25
C ASN A 119 13.70 -15.04 -9.05
N LEU A 120 12.41 -14.96 -9.40
CA LEU A 120 11.86 -13.88 -10.23
C LEU A 120 10.42 -13.57 -9.83
N ALA A 121 10.12 -12.28 -9.65
CA ALA A 121 8.76 -11.75 -9.59
C ALA A 121 8.47 -10.92 -10.85
N GLN A 122 7.34 -11.19 -11.51
CA GLN A 122 6.86 -10.42 -12.65
C GLN A 122 5.45 -9.92 -12.36
N LEU A 123 5.26 -8.60 -12.40
CA LEU A 123 3.98 -7.96 -12.07
C LEU A 123 3.59 -6.93 -13.11
N ASN A 124 2.32 -6.85 -13.40
CA ASN A 124 1.79 -5.80 -14.24
C ASN A 124 0.49 -5.22 -13.66
N PHE A 125 0.32 -3.91 -13.79
CA PHE A 125 -0.89 -3.21 -13.40
C PHE A 125 -1.21 -2.13 -14.44
N GLY A 126 -2.25 -2.33 -15.22
CA GLY A 126 -2.81 -1.31 -16.11
C GLY A 126 -4.22 -0.94 -15.67
N SER A 127 -4.41 0.32 -15.30
CA SER A 127 -5.70 0.86 -14.86
C SER A 127 -6.05 2.06 -15.73
N TYR A 128 -6.71 1.80 -16.88
CA TYR A 128 -7.09 2.89 -17.77
C TYR A 128 -7.87 3.99 -17.05
N LYS A 129 -7.38 5.20 -17.15
CA LYS A 129 -8.04 6.43 -16.71
C LYS A 129 -8.22 7.33 -17.92
N GLU A 130 -9.39 7.94 -18.04
CA GLU A 130 -9.65 8.87 -19.11
C GLU A 130 -8.72 10.09 -19.03
N TYR A 131 -8.01 10.37 -20.12
CA TYR A 131 -6.99 11.43 -20.20
C TYR A 131 -7.56 12.78 -20.69
N GLY A 132 -8.87 12.92 -20.69
CA GLY A 132 -9.52 14.17 -21.15
C GLY A 132 -9.55 15.31 -20.11
N ASP A 133 -9.42 14.97 -18.83
CA ASP A 133 -9.51 15.93 -17.70
C ASP A 133 -8.26 15.82 -16.83
N LEU A 134 -7.33 16.74 -16.98
CA LEU A 134 -6.10 16.83 -16.21
C LEU A 134 -6.32 17.34 -14.77
N THR A 135 -7.53 17.79 -14.43
CA THR A 135 -7.90 18.12 -13.04
C THR A 135 -8.31 16.88 -12.24
N ASN A 136 -8.54 15.76 -12.94
CA ASN A 136 -8.81 14.47 -12.30
C ASN A 136 -7.65 14.07 -11.37
N ARG A 137 -7.95 13.53 -10.20
CA ARG A 137 -6.96 13.17 -9.18
C ARG A 137 -5.79 12.33 -9.69
N PHE A 138 -6.01 11.52 -10.72
CA PHE A 138 -4.96 10.64 -11.28
C PHE A 138 -3.89 11.38 -12.06
N TYR A 139 -4.23 12.55 -12.63
CA TYR A 139 -3.34 13.37 -13.45
C TYR A 139 -3.02 14.73 -12.80
N ASN A 140 -3.59 15.01 -11.64
CA ASN A 140 -3.41 16.28 -10.97
C ASN A 140 -2.20 16.24 -10.02
N ARG A 141 -1.15 16.98 -10.37
CA ARG A 141 0.08 17.11 -9.56
C ARG A 141 -0.21 17.66 -8.15
N ASN A 142 -1.16 18.59 -8.02
CA ASN A 142 -1.54 19.18 -6.72
C ASN A 142 -2.34 18.23 -5.81
N LEU A 143 -2.67 17.05 -6.29
CA LEU A 143 -3.34 15.99 -5.53
C LEU A 143 -2.47 14.72 -5.43
N ALA A 144 -1.18 14.86 -5.73
CA ALA A 144 -0.23 13.75 -5.80
C ALA A 144 -0.74 12.60 -6.70
N GLY A 145 -1.18 12.95 -7.91
CA GLY A 145 -1.56 11.98 -8.94
C GLY A 145 -0.34 11.22 -9.45
N GLY A 146 -0.56 10.23 -10.28
CA GLY A 146 0.48 9.42 -10.92
C GLY A 146 0.26 7.94 -10.75
N ALA A 147 0.84 7.15 -11.64
CA ALA A 147 0.76 5.69 -11.64
C ALA A 147 1.52 5.07 -10.46
N MET A 148 2.66 5.65 -10.07
CA MET A 148 3.50 5.10 -9.02
C MET A 148 2.76 5.06 -7.68
N LEU A 149 2.21 6.17 -7.21
CA LEU A 149 1.49 6.22 -5.94
C LEU A 149 0.12 5.55 -5.99
N ASP A 150 -0.59 5.56 -7.15
CA ASP A 150 -1.93 4.97 -7.22
C ASP A 150 -1.92 3.45 -7.40
N ILE A 151 -1.09 2.93 -8.33
CA ILE A 151 -1.07 1.50 -8.69
C ILE A 151 0.29 0.83 -8.48
N GLY A 152 1.38 1.58 -8.55
CA GLY A 152 2.73 1.06 -8.33
C GLY A 152 2.94 0.52 -6.93
N VAL A 153 2.37 1.18 -5.93
CA VAL A 153 2.42 0.74 -4.53
C VAL A 153 1.98 -0.72 -4.38
N TYR A 154 0.91 -1.16 -5.02
CA TYR A 154 0.45 -2.55 -4.94
C TYR A 154 1.42 -3.54 -5.59
N ALA A 155 1.91 -3.20 -6.80
CA ALA A 155 2.84 -4.08 -7.53
C ALA A 155 4.16 -4.24 -6.76
N LEU A 156 4.71 -3.13 -6.26
CA LEU A 156 5.95 -3.13 -5.50
C LEU A 156 5.78 -3.83 -4.14
N SER A 157 4.63 -3.70 -3.49
CA SER A 157 4.36 -4.40 -2.22
C SER A 157 4.28 -5.92 -2.41
N VAL A 158 3.57 -6.42 -3.45
CA VAL A 158 3.58 -7.87 -3.74
C VAL A 158 4.99 -8.35 -4.06
N MET A 159 5.74 -7.63 -4.88
CA MET A 159 7.13 -7.98 -5.18
C MET A 159 7.96 -8.06 -3.90
N ARG A 160 7.89 -7.04 -3.05
CA ARG A 160 8.67 -6.97 -1.81
C ARG A 160 8.30 -8.06 -0.80
N LEU A 161 7.03 -8.44 -0.70
CA LEU A 161 6.57 -9.52 0.17
C LEU A 161 7.28 -10.86 -0.12
N PHE A 162 7.65 -11.11 -1.37
CA PHE A 162 8.32 -12.36 -1.76
C PHE A 162 9.84 -12.26 -1.89
N MET A 163 10.40 -11.05 -1.92
CA MET A 163 11.84 -10.85 -1.88
C MET A 163 12.39 -10.98 -0.46
N ALA A 164 13.58 -11.58 -0.33
CA ALA A 164 14.26 -11.75 0.96
C ALA A 164 14.74 -10.42 1.56
N SER A 165 15.11 -9.47 0.70
CA SER A 165 15.48 -8.10 1.10
C SER A 165 14.97 -7.10 0.07
N GLN A 166 15.03 -5.80 0.40
CA GLN A 166 14.68 -4.73 -0.52
C GLN A 166 15.58 -4.71 -1.77
N PRO A 167 15.10 -4.19 -2.92
CA PRO A 167 15.92 -4.04 -4.12
C PRO A 167 17.12 -3.11 -3.91
N ALA A 168 18.33 -3.60 -4.26
CA ALA A 168 19.57 -2.84 -4.19
C ALA A 168 19.98 -2.20 -5.53
N GLU A 169 19.63 -2.86 -6.64
CA GLU A 169 19.88 -2.38 -7.99
C GLU A 169 18.56 -2.16 -8.72
N VAL A 170 18.40 -1.01 -9.36
CA VAL A 170 17.16 -0.65 -10.06
C VAL A 170 17.47 0.01 -11.39
N VAL A 171 16.82 -0.47 -12.46
CA VAL A 171 16.82 0.15 -13.80
C VAL A 171 15.37 0.39 -14.17
N SER A 172 15.03 1.62 -14.55
CA SER A 172 13.65 1.96 -14.85
C SER A 172 13.53 3.04 -15.93
N LEU A 173 12.37 3.07 -16.58
CA LEU A 173 11.93 4.13 -17.48
C LEU A 173 10.50 4.50 -17.11
N GLY A 174 10.24 5.79 -16.91
CA GLY A 174 8.91 6.34 -16.66
C GLY A 174 8.51 7.34 -17.73
N ASN A 175 7.22 7.36 -18.05
CA ASN A 175 6.62 8.39 -18.89
C ASN A 175 5.77 9.31 -18.00
N THR A 176 5.96 10.62 -18.18
CA THR A 176 5.15 11.65 -17.51
C THR A 176 4.16 12.27 -18.48
N CYS A 177 3.08 12.86 -17.98
CA CYS A 177 2.15 13.67 -18.75
C CYS A 177 2.42 15.17 -18.57
N GLU A 178 1.60 16.00 -19.21
CA GLU A 178 1.73 17.48 -19.23
C GLU A 178 1.73 18.12 -17.84
N THR A 179 1.09 17.50 -16.85
CA THR A 179 1.06 17.98 -15.45
C THR A 179 2.32 17.63 -14.66
N GLY A 180 3.21 16.81 -15.23
CA GLY A 180 4.44 16.36 -14.58
C GLY A 180 4.29 15.12 -13.70
N VAL A 181 3.11 14.47 -13.64
CA VAL A 181 2.94 13.19 -12.95
C VAL A 181 3.25 12.01 -13.88
N ASP A 182 3.70 10.91 -13.33
CA ASP A 182 3.96 9.67 -14.06
C ASP A 182 2.66 8.97 -14.48
N VAL A 183 2.64 8.46 -15.71
CA VAL A 183 1.46 7.79 -16.29
C VAL A 183 1.74 6.36 -16.71
N ALA A 184 3.00 5.99 -16.87
CA ALA A 184 3.44 4.64 -17.14
C ALA A 184 4.88 4.45 -16.69
N GLY A 185 5.25 3.21 -16.37
CA GLY A 185 6.63 2.88 -16.01
C GLY A 185 6.95 1.41 -16.21
N GLY A 186 8.21 1.15 -16.55
CA GLY A 186 8.82 -0.17 -16.57
C GLY A 186 10.00 -0.21 -15.61
N ILE A 187 10.04 -1.20 -14.74
CA ILE A 187 11.03 -1.31 -13.67
C ILE A 187 11.61 -2.72 -13.71
N VAL A 188 12.94 -2.82 -13.65
CA VAL A 188 13.66 -4.07 -13.38
C VAL A 188 14.57 -3.83 -12.17
N CYS A 189 14.47 -4.68 -11.18
CA CYS A 189 15.26 -4.53 -9.97
C CYS A 189 15.85 -5.86 -9.51
N ARG A 190 16.87 -5.80 -8.66
CA ARG A 190 17.56 -6.95 -8.09
C ARG A 190 17.96 -6.65 -6.64
N ASN A 191 17.76 -7.60 -5.74
CA ASN A 191 18.22 -7.49 -4.36
C ASN A 191 19.61 -8.13 -4.16
N ALA A 192 20.14 -8.07 -2.95
CA ALA A 192 21.45 -8.63 -2.60
C ALA A 192 21.50 -10.16 -2.81
N GLU A 193 20.39 -10.85 -2.64
CA GLU A 193 20.25 -12.30 -2.82
C GLU A 193 20.07 -12.71 -4.30
N GLN A 194 20.25 -11.76 -5.24
CA GLN A 194 20.14 -12.00 -6.69
C GLN A 194 18.73 -12.43 -7.13
N GLN A 195 17.70 -12.02 -6.40
CA GLN A 195 16.30 -12.18 -6.79
C GLN A 195 15.90 -11.01 -7.70
N LEU A 196 15.23 -11.29 -8.81
CA LEU A 196 14.83 -10.27 -9.79
C LEU A 196 13.36 -9.90 -9.63
N GLY A 197 13.07 -8.60 -9.81
CA GLY A 197 11.72 -8.07 -9.94
C GLY A 197 11.55 -7.36 -11.27
N VAL A 198 10.40 -7.57 -11.93
CA VAL A 198 10.00 -6.89 -13.16
C VAL A 198 8.59 -6.35 -12.98
N VAL A 199 8.42 -5.04 -13.08
CA VAL A 199 7.13 -4.37 -12.90
C VAL A 199 6.82 -3.49 -14.09
N SER A 200 5.58 -3.53 -14.58
CA SER A 200 5.05 -2.62 -15.59
C SER A 200 3.76 -1.96 -15.12
N LEU A 201 3.67 -0.64 -15.26
CA LEU A 201 2.55 0.19 -14.81
C LEU A 201 2.02 1.05 -15.94
N THR A 202 0.71 1.27 -16.03
CA THR A 202 0.13 2.27 -16.93
C THR A 202 -1.26 2.74 -16.48
N LEU A 203 -1.51 4.04 -16.58
CA LEU A 203 -2.85 4.65 -16.45
C LEU A 203 -3.52 4.88 -17.81
N HIS A 204 -2.78 4.78 -18.92
CA HIS A 204 -3.27 5.03 -20.28
C HIS A 204 -3.83 3.79 -20.99
N SER A 205 -3.64 2.62 -20.42
CA SER A 205 -4.17 1.37 -20.97
C SER A 205 -4.55 0.39 -19.89
N LYS A 206 -5.46 -0.52 -20.21
CA LYS A 206 -5.86 -1.61 -19.33
C LYS A 206 -4.91 -2.79 -19.54
N GLN A 207 -4.42 -3.35 -18.44
CA GLN A 207 -3.70 -4.63 -18.40
C GLN A 207 -4.33 -5.52 -17.31
N PRO A 208 -4.17 -6.84 -17.37
CA PRO A 208 -4.48 -7.69 -16.23
C PRO A 208 -3.66 -7.25 -15.00
N LYS A 209 -4.26 -7.26 -13.84
CA LYS A 209 -3.52 -7.12 -12.57
C LYS A 209 -3.00 -8.50 -12.19
N ARG A 210 -1.89 -8.90 -12.78
CA ARG A 210 -1.34 -10.23 -12.67
C ARG A 210 0.06 -10.20 -12.07
N SER A 211 0.31 -11.10 -11.12
CA SER A 211 1.64 -11.39 -10.62
C SER A 211 2.01 -12.85 -10.87
N VAL A 212 3.25 -13.09 -11.25
CA VAL A 212 3.85 -14.43 -11.33
C VAL A 212 5.13 -14.41 -10.50
N ILE A 213 5.16 -15.21 -9.45
CA ILE A 213 6.31 -15.34 -8.56
C ILE A 213 6.92 -16.72 -8.77
N SER A 214 8.16 -16.76 -9.25
CA SER A 214 8.84 -17.99 -9.64
C SER A 214 9.84 -18.40 -8.57
N PHE A 215 9.73 -19.66 -8.13
CA PHE A 215 10.58 -20.32 -7.16
C PHE A 215 11.30 -21.52 -7.79
N ASP A 216 12.22 -22.14 -7.05
CA ASP A 216 12.92 -23.35 -7.51
C ASP A 216 11.95 -24.50 -7.80
N LYS A 217 10.91 -24.66 -6.95
CA LYS A 217 10.01 -25.82 -6.99
C LYS A 217 8.66 -25.55 -7.63
N CYS A 218 8.27 -24.27 -7.82
CA CYS A 218 6.98 -23.90 -8.38
C CYS A 218 7.01 -22.48 -8.93
N TYR A 219 5.92 -22.08 -9.58
CA TYR A 219 5.55 -20.68 -9.68
C TYR A 219 4.13 -20.47 -9.13
N ILE A 220 3.88 -19.27 -8.60
CA ILE A 220 2.60 -18.84 -8.07
C ILE A 220 2.04 -17.77 -8.99
N GLU A 221 0.81 -17.96 -9.48
CA GLU A 221 0.12 -17.02 -10.35
C GLU A 221 -1.08 -16.43 -9.64
N VAL A 222 -1.02 -15.11 -9.34
CA VAL A 222 -2.11 -14.39 -8.69
C VAL A 222 -2.72 -13.39 -9.66
N ASN A 223 -4.00 -13.53 -9.95
CA ASN A 223 -4.78 -12.58 -10.74
C ASN A 223 -5.55 -11.64 -9.83
N GLU A 224 -5.81 -10.38 -10.29
CA GLU A 224 -6.44 -9.30 -9.50
C GLU A 224 -5.76 -9.12 -8.13
N TYR A 225 -4.45 -9.25 -8.11
CA TYR A 225 -3.60 -9.38 -6.94
C TYR A 225 -3.77 -8.33 -5.82
N PRO A 226 -4.26 -7.08 -6.02
CA PRO A 226 -4.42 -6.14 -4.91
C PRO A 226 -5.35 -6.63 -3.78
N ARG A 227 -6.34 -7.48 -4.10
CA ARG A 227 -7.30 -8.03 -3.14
C ARG A 227 -7.57 -9.51 -3.37
N ALA A 228 -6.59 -10.23 -3.88
CA ALA A 228 -6.76 -11.64 -4.20
C ALA A 228 -7.04 -12.47 -2.94
N ASP A 229 -8.01 -13.36 -3.04
CA ASP A 229 -8.37 -14.36 -2.04
C ASP A 229 -8.12 -15.80 -2.51
N HIS A 230 -7.60 -15.95 -3.73
CA HIS A 230 -7.21 -17.23 -4.30
C HIS A 230 -6.02 -17.11 -5.27
N THR A 231 -5.32 -18.21 -5.47
CA THR A 231 -4.18 -18.29 -6.40
C THR A 231 -3.97 -19.72 -6.87
N THR A 232 -3.24 -19.87 -7.98
CA THR A 232 -2.78 -21.15 -8.48
C THR A 232 -1.28 -21.30 -8.29
N ILE A 233 -0.85 -22.37 -7.64
CA ILE A 233 0.54 -22.82 -7.56
C ILE A 233 0.74 -23.91 -8.61
N VAL A 234 1.75 -23.75 -9.47
CA VAL A 234 2.12 -24.76 -10.48
C VAL A 234 3.47 -25.35 -10.13
N TRP A 235 3.49 -26.61 -9.75
CA TRP A 235 4.66 -27.32 -9.29
C TRP A 235 5.56 -27.77 -10.45
N THR A 236 6.87 -27.51 -10.35
CA THR A 236 7.83 -27.77 -11.43
C THR A 236 8.05 -29.26 -11.69
N ALA A 237 7.95 -30.09 -10.63
CA ALA A 237 8.32 -31.51 -10.70
C ALA A 237 7.40 -32.31 -11.65
N ASP A 238 6.12 -32.01 -11.70
CA ASP A 238 5.11 -32.78 -12.45
C ASP A 238 4.08 -31.92 -13.18
N GLY A 239 4.18 -30.58 -13.04
CA GLY A 239 3.23 -29.63 -13.59
C GLY A 239 1.86 -29.61 -12.91
N HIS A 240 1.72 -30.27 -11.76
CA HIS A 240 0.49 -30.28 -10.99
C HIS A 240 0.10 -28.87 -10.56
N ARG A 241 -1.17 -28.58 -10.58
CA ARG A 241 -1.76 -27.29 -10.22
C ARG A 241 -2.49 -27.43 -8.89
N GLU A 242 -2.16 -26.58 -7.95
CA GLU A 242 -2.78 -26.50 -6.64
C GLU A 242 -3.51 -25.15 -6.52
N GLU A 243 -4.79 -25.18 -6.21
CA GLU A 243 -5.56 -23.97 -5.92
C GLU A 243 -5.50 -23.70 -4.42
N VAL A 244 -5.10 -22.46 -4.05
CA VAL A 244 -5.06 -21.99 -2.67
C VAL A 244 -6.10 -20.89 -2.50
N HIS A 245 -6.93 -21.00 -1.47
CA HIS A 245 -7.95 -20.02 -1.12
C HIS A 245 -7.75 -19.59 0.33
N ALA A 246 -7.68 -18.27 0.59
CA ALA A 246 -7.62 -17.74 1.94
C ALA A 246 -8.17 -16.31 2.00
N GLY A 247 -9.12 -16.09 2.90
CA GLY A 247 -9.83 -14.83 3.02
C GLY A 247 -10.96 -14.67 2.01
N THR A 248 -11.39 -13.42 1.83
CA THR A 248 -12.45 -13.04 0.90
C THR A 248 -12.26 -11.59 0.47
N GLU A 249 -12.25 -11.29 -0.82
CA GLU A 249 -12.10 -9.93 -1.36
C GLU A 249 -13.07 -8.93 -0.72
N ALA A 250 -14.31 -9.35 -0.46
CA ALA A 250 -15.34 -8.50 0.14
C ALA A 250 -14.97 -7.95 1.53
N TYR A 251 -14.07 -8.61 2.25
CA TYR A 251 -13.61 -8.20 3.58
C TYR A 251 -12.20 -7.59 3.57
N ALA A 252 -11.65 -7.26 2.42
CA ALA A 252 -10.28 -6.77 2.27
C ALA A 252 -9.93 -5.63 3.25
N LEU A 253 -10.77 -4.60 3.33
CA LEU A 253 -10.57 -3.46 4.27
C LEU A 253 -10.79 -3.86 5.75
N CYS A 254 -11.54 -4.94 6.02
CA CYS A 254 -11.71 -5.45 7.37
C CYS A 254 -10.44 -6.12 7.89
N TYR A 255 -9.64 -6.74 7.01
CA TYR A 255 -8.36 -7.34 7.39
C TYR A 255 -7.33 -6.30 7.81
N GLU A 256 -7.31 -5.12 7.18
CA GLU A 256 -6.48 -3.99 7.57
C GLU A 256 -6.78 -3.54 9.01
N MET A 257 -8.07 -3.39 9.33
CA MET A 257 -8.50 -3.04 10.69
C MET A 257 -8.22 -4.15 11.71
N ALA A 258 -8.38 -5.42 11.33
CA ALA A 258 -8.08 -6.55 12.21
C ALA A 258 -6.58 -6.65 12.50
N ASP A 259 -5.73 -6.40 11.52
CA ASP A 259 -4.28 -6.37 11.70
C ASP A 259 -3.86 -5.19 12.59
N LEU A 260 -4.47 -4.00 12.44
CA LEU A 260 -4.25 -2.88 13.36
C LEU A 260 -4.63 -3.25 14.81
N GLU A 261 -5.80 -3.87 15.03
CA GLU A 261 -6.24 -4.32 16.36
C GLU A 261 -5.23 -5.31 16.96
N GLN A 262 -4.72 -6.27 16.19
CA GLN A 262 -3.72 -7.23 16.63
C GLN A 262 -2.37 -6.56 16.96
N ALA A 263 -1.90 -5.63 16.12
CA ALA A 263 -0.69 -4.86 16.37
C ALA A 263 -0.78 -4.03 17.66
N VAL A 264 -1.93 -3.40 17.90
CA VAL A 264 -2.21 -2.65 19.14
C VAL A 264 -2.25 -3.58 20.35
N ALA A 265 -2.75 -4.80 20.18
CA ALA A 265 -2.75 -5.83 21.22
C ALA A 265 -1.37 -6.46 21.49
N GLY A 266 -0.33 -6.10 20.71
CA GLY A 266 1.05 -6.54 20.91
C GLY A 266 1.51 -7.66 19.99
N ASP A 267 0.84 -7.87 18.85
CA ASP A 267 1.32 -8.79 17.81
C ASP A 267 2.37 -8.07 16.95
N ASP A 268 3.64 -8.37 17.21
CA ASP A 268 4.76 -7.77 16.51
C ASP A 268 4.79 -8.16 15.02
N SER A 269 4.29 -9.34 14.63
CA SER A 269 4.23 -9.73 13.22
C SER A 269 3.35 -8.82 12.37
N LYS A 270 2.37 -8.15 12.99
CA LYS A 270 1.53 -7.15 12.34
C LYS A 270 2.19 -5.78 12.28
N ARG A 271 3.03 -5.45 13.25
CA ARG A 271 3.85 -4.23 13.23
C ARG A 271 4.92 -4.28 12.13
N GLU A 272 5.52 -5.45 11.90
CA GLU A 272 6.50 -5.69 10.83
C GLU A 272 5.94 -5.44 9.41
N LEU A 273 4.61 -5.37 9.22
CA LEU A 273 4.03 -5.02 7.92
C LEU A 273 4.42 -3.60 7.48
N LEU A 274 4.68 -2.70 8.42
CA LEU A 274 5.15 -1.35 8.12
C LEU A 274 6.57 -1.33 7.53
N ASP A 275 7.43 -2.32 7.85
CA ASP A 275 8.78 -2.42 7.29
C ASP A 275 8.72 -2.67 5.77
N TYR A 276 7.76 -3.51 5.31
CA TYR A 276 7.52 -3.70 3.88
C TYR A 276 7.04 -2.42 3.21
N ALA A 277 6.14 -1.67 3.86
CA ALA A 277 5.67 -0.38 3.35
C ALA A 277 6.80 0.66 3.28
N SER A 278 7.71 0.68 4.25
CA SER A 278 8.88 1.56 4.27
C SER A 278 9.85 1.25 3.13
N ASP A 279 10.20 -0.02 2.91
CA ASP A 279 11.04 -0.45 1.78
C ASP A 279 10.42 -0.06 0.44
N VAL A 280 9.10 -0.24 0.30
CA VAL A 280 8.37 0.13 -0.92
C VAL A 280 8.32 1.64 -1.10
N MET A 281 8.13 2.42 -0.04
CA MET A 281 8.13 3.88 -0.11
C MET A 281 9.51 4.42 -0.49
N GLU A 282 10.60 3.87 0.04
CA GLU A 282 11.96 4.21 -0.35
C GLU A 282 12.18 3.98 -1.85
N LEU A 283 11.77 2.80 -2.36
CA LEU A 283 11.87 2.48 -3.78
C LEU A 283 11.01 3.42 -4.64
N MET A 284 9.77 3.70 -4.25
CA MET A 284 8.89 4.64 -4.98
C MET A 284 9.46 6.06 -5.00
N THR A 285 10.03 6.52 -3.89
CA THR A 285 10.69 7.83 -3.79
C THR A 285 11.84 7.93 -4.78
N LYS A 286 12.71 6.93 -4.80
CA LYS A 286 13.83 6.85 -5.76
C LYS A 286 13.34 6.84 -7.21
N LEU A 287 12.37 5.99 -7.55
CA LEU A 287 11.84 5.85 -8.90
C LEU A 287 11.20 7.15 -9.40
N ARG A 288 10.42 7.85 -8.57
CA ARG A 288 9.84 9.14 -8.92
C ARG A 288 10.91 10.20 -9.15
N ALA A 289 11.95 10.24 -8.30
CA ALA A 289 13.08 11.13 -8.49
C ALA A 289 13.81 10.85 -9.83
N ASP A 290 14.09 9.59 -10.15
CA ASP A 290 14.72 9.17 -11.41
C ASP A 290 13.86 9.55 -12.63
N TRP A 291 12.54 9.61 -12.51
CA TRP A 291 11.60 10.00 -13.57
C TRP A 291 11.29 11.50 -13.59
N GLY A 292 11.85 12.29 -12.66
CA GLY A 292 11.60 13.72 -12.55
C GLY A 292 10.20 14.09 -12.05
N VAL A 293 9.56 13.21 -11.31
CA VAL A 293 8.22 13.44 -10.69
C VAL A 293 8.41 14.00 -9.29
N VAL A 294 8.06 15.28 -9.12
CA VAL A 294 8.14 16.02 -7.85
C VAL A 294 6.78 16.69 -7.59
N TYR A 295 6.24 16.56 -6.41
CA TYR A 295 4.99 17.22 -6.02
C TYR A 295 5.24 18.59 -5.40
N PRO A 296 4.24 19.51 -5.36
CA PRO A 296 4.42 20.85 -4.78
C PRO A 296 4.88 20.84 -3.33
N GLU A 297 4.49 19.84 -2.57
CA GLU A 297 4.84 19.68 -1.15
C GLU A 297 6.32 19.25 -0.96
N GLU A 298 7.00 18.84 -2.02
CA GLU A 298 8.39 18.40 -2.04
C GLU A 298 9.37 19.46 -2.60
N GLU A 299 8.85 20.63 -3.06
CA GLU A 299 9.63 21.75 -3.62
C GLU A 299 10.23 22.67 -2.49
#